data_4bda35469d73637af1cad7dc0f234161
#
_entry.id   4bda35469d73637af1cad7dc0f234161
#
_cell.length_a   1.000
_cell.length_b   1.000
_cell.length_c   1.000
_cell.angle_alpha   90.00
_cell.angle_beta   90.00
_cell.angle_gamma   90.00
#
_symmetry.space_group_name_H-M   'P 1'
#
loop_
_entity.id
_entity.type
_entity.pdbx_description
1 polymer ?
#
loop_
_entity_poly.entity_id
_entity_poly.type
_entity_poly.pdbx_seq_one_letter_code
_entity_poly.pdbx_strand_id
1 'polypeptide(L)'
;MNFFYWIILLLFSTSIQANVKVNSIIKLKENIPEECGLSFSNEKEEFTAELTVKKNDTNNTLTFFKVNSKNLNIDQANLRSFSNDINNILGVKAEINGEFTISNITKNDDMTLFFQEILIGNSNLIVNGKNYEIKGPVDSKVRLEYLFCTGEMFLPNYEKK
;
A
#
# COMPACT_ATOMS: atom_id res chain seq x y z
N MET A 1 -11.20 -55.03 12.17
CA MET A 1 -9.86 -54.44 12.17
C MET A 1 -9.72 -53.67 10.86
N ASN A 2 -10.12 -52.37 10.82
CA ASN A 2 -9.91 -51.42 9.69
C ASN A 2 -10.61 -50.07 9.97
N PHE A 3 -10.33 -49.49 11.15
CA PHE A 3 -10.92 -48.21 11.53
C PHE A 3 -9.86 -47.09 11.69
N PHE A 4 -8.60 -47.35 11.31
CA PHE A 4 -7.48 -46.45 11.62
C PHE A 4 -6.94 -45.66 10.42
N TYR A 5 -7.48 -45.76 9.22
CA TYR A 5 -6.94 -45.11 8.02
C TYR A 5 -7.63 -43.81 7.61
N TRP A 6 -8.65 -43.34 8.35
CA TRP A 6 -9.44 -42.17 7.98
C TRP A 6 -9.05 -40.86 8.69
N ILE A 7 -8.04 -40.86 9.56
CA ILE A 7 -7.72 -39.68 10.40
C ILE A 7 -6.51 -38.87 9.89
N ILE A 8 -5.76 -39.33 8.89
CA ILE A 8 -4.52 -38.65 8.45
C ILE A 8 -4.70 -37.65 7.28
N LEU A 9 -5.89 -37.54 6.71
CA LEU A 9 -6.14 -36.73 5.51
C LEU A 9 -6.63 -35.30 5.79
N LEU A 10 -6.64 -34.84 7.05
CA LEU A 10 -7.24 -33.56 7.44
C LEU A 10 -6.28 -32.46 7.92
N LEU A 11 -4.98 -32.58 7.72
CA LEU A 11 -4.03 -31.62 8.33
C LEU A 11 -3.06 -30.92 7.37
N PHE A 12 -3.33 -30.80 6.09
CA PHE A 12 -2.53 -29.91 5.23
C PHE A 12 -3.40 -28.92 4.48
N SER A 13 -4.19 -28.15 5.20
CA SER A 13 -4.57 -26.82 4.71
C SER A 13 -3.37 -25.89 4.91
N THR A 14 -2.34 -26.02 4.09
CA THR A 14 -1.34 -24.97 3.95
C THR A 14 -2.06 -23.75 3.42
N SER A 15 -2.38 -22.84 4.30
CA SER A 15 -2.74 -21.47 3.89
C SER A 15 -1.54 -20.92 3.13
N ILE A 16 -1.61 -20.97 1.81
CA ILE A 16 -0.64 -20.28 0.94
C ILE A 16 -0.89 -18.80 1.19
N GLN A 17 -0.19 -18.24 2.16
CA GLN A 17 -0.16 -16.81 2.39
C GLN A 17 0.45 -16.18 1.13
N ALA A 18 -0.37 -15.45 0.39
CA ALA A 18 0.07 -14.71 -0.77
C ALA A 18 1.00 -13.60 -0.28
N ASN A 19 2.28 -13.73 -0.59
CA ASN A 19 3.30 -12.78 -0.16
C ASN A 19 3.11 -11.46 -0.90
N VAL A 20 2.91 -10.37 -0.17
CA VAL A 20 2.86 -9.02 -0.72
C VAL A 20 4.27 -8.45 -0.73
N LYS A 21 4.74 -8.03 -1.91
CA LYS A 21 6.01 -7.34 -2.07
C LYS A 21 5.82 -5.85 -1.88
N VAL A 22 6.66 -5.22 -1.07
CA VAL A 22 6.62 -3.78 -0.83
C VAL A 22 7.83 -3.12 -1.47
N ASN A 23 7.59 -2.01 -2.21
CA ASN A 23 8.64 -1.18 -2.77
C ASN A 23 8.34 0.29 -2.47
N SER A 24 9.38 1.15 -2.53
CA SER A 24 9.23 2.59 -2.45
C SER A 24 8.75 3.17 -3.79
N ILE A 25 8.01 4.27 -3.71
CA ILE A 25 7.63 5.12 -4.85
C ILE A 25 8.29 6.48 -4.63
N ILE A 26 9.08 6.92 -5.61
CA ILE A 26 9.73 8.23 -5.62
C ILE A 26 9.50 8.83 -7.00
N LYS A 27 8.72 9.90 -7.08
CA LYS A 27 8.56 10.68 -8.32
C LYS A 27 9.22 12.04 -8.15
N LEU A 28 10.10 12.38 -9.07
CA LEU A 28 10.86 13.61 -9.06
C LEU A 28 10.30 14.58 -10.11
N LYS A 29 10.28 15.86 -9.76
CA LYS A 29 10.11 16.97 -10.67
C LYS A 29 11.31 17.89 -10.51
N GLU A 30 12.05 18.12 -11.58
CA GLU A 30 13.28 18.96 -11.56
C GLU A 30 14.29 18.51 -10.47
N ASN A 31 14.43 17.18 -10.28
CA ASN A 31 15.26 16.54 -9.26
C ASN A 31 14.80 16.76 -7.80
N ILE A 32 13.61 17.28 -7.57
CA ILE A 32 13.01 17.42 -6.24
C ILE A 32 11.89 16.38 -6.11
N PRO A 33 11.77 15.67 -4.98
CA PRO A 33 10.66 14.77 -4.76
C PRO A 33 9.31 15.49 -4.79
N GLU A 34 8.44 15.10 -5.72
CA GLU A 34 7.08 15.61 -5.83
C GLU A 34 6.06 14.65 -5.18
N GLU A 35 6.33 13.35 -5.28
CA GLU A 35 5.47 12.31 -4.74
C GLU A 35 6.32 11.18 -4.15
N CYS A 36 6.02 10.80 -2.92
CA CYS A 36 6.69 9.74 -2.17
C CYS A 36 5.68 8.73 -1.65
N GLY A 37 6.05 7.46 -1.62
CA GLY A 37 5.10 6.46 -1.13
C GLY A 37 5.61 5.03 -1.14
N LEU A 38 4.64 4.12 -1.02
CA LEU A 38 4.84 2.68 -0.99
C LEU A 38 3.95 2.02 -2.03
N SER A 39 4.46 1.03 -2.74
CA SER A 39 3.68 0.13 -3.58
C SER A 39 3.67 -1.28 -2.98
N PHE A 40 2.52 -1.91 -3.05
CA PHE A 40 2.23 -3.25 -2.57
C PHE A 40 1.79 -4.09 -3.75
N SER A 41 2.58 -5.04 -4.17
CA SER A 41 2.25 -5.89 -5.31
C SER A 41 2.06 -7.34 -4.91
N ASN A 42 1.08 -7.99 -5.52
CA ASN A 42 0.87 -9.40 -5.44
C ASN A 42 0.89 -9.99 -6.84
N GLU A 43 1.95 -10.72 -7.16
CA GLU A 43 2.15 -11.29 -8.49
C GLU A 43 1.14 -12.39 -8.84
N LYS A 44 0.62 -13.12 -7.83
CA LYS A 44 -0.34 -14.21 -8.05
C LYS A 44 -1.74 -13.71 -8.42
N GLU A 45 -2.14 -12.60 -7.80
CA GLU A 45 -3.47 -12.00 -7.98
C GLU A 45 -3.40 -10.85 -9.00
N GLU A 46 -2.21 -10.54 -9.51
CA GLU A 46 -1.95 -9.53 -10.54
C GLU A 46 -2.54 -8.15 -10.23
N PHE A 47 -2.43 -7.73 -8.96
CA PHE A 47 -2.80 -6.37 -8.56
C PHE A 47 -1.61 -5.61 -7.97
N THR A 48 -1.71 -4.30 -8.03
CA THR A 48 -0.80 -3.36 -7.36
C THR A 48 -1.63 -2.34 -6.59
N ALA A 49 -1.29 -2.14 -5.32
CA ALA A 49 -1.80 -1.04 -4.51
C ALA A 49 -0.68 -0.03 -4.27
N GLU A 50 -1.00 1.25 -4.32
CA GLU A 50 -0.08 2.36 -4.12
C GLU A 50 -0.64 3.28 -3.04
N LEU A 51 0.17 3.61 -2.05
CA LEU A 51 -0.10 4.63 -1.06
C LEU A 51 0.96 5.70 -1.20
N THR A 52 0.58 6.89 -1.64
CA THR A 52 1.52 7.98 -1.90
C THR A 52 1.11 9.26 -1.21
N VAL A 53 2.08 10.09 -0.89
CA VAL A 53 1.92 11.44 -0.37
C VAL A 53 2.51 12.42 -1.37
N LYS A 54 1.79 13.51 -1.59
CA LYS A 54 2.18 14.62 -2.46
C LYS A 54 1.97 15.94 -1.74
N LYS A 55 2.90 16.86 -1.90
CA LYS A 55 2.77 18.25 -1.45
C LYS A 55 1.98 19.03 -2.49
N ASN A 56 0.97 19.76 -2.05
CA ASN A 56 0.26 20.69 -2.93
C ASN A 56 0.86 22.11 -2.87
N ASP A 57 0.38 23.01 -3.72
CA ASP A 57 0.86 24.39 -3.83
C ASP A 57 0.69 25.21 -2.54
N THR A 58 -0.18 24.77 -1.63
CA THR A 58 -0.42 25.41 -0.32
C THR A 58 0.39 24.80 0.81
N ASN A 59 1.39 23.96 0.51
CA ASN A 59 2.18 23.16 1.46
C ASN A 59 1.38 22.13 2.28
N ASN A 60 0.13 21.88 1.95
CA ASN A 60 -0.64 20.82 2.56
C ASN A 60 -0.29 19.48 1.92
N THR A 61 -0.46 18.43 2.69
CA THR A 61 -0.24 17.05 2.23
C THR A 61 -1.52 16.47 1.65
N LEU A 62 -1.40 15.87 0.48
CA LEU A 62 -2.44 15.04 -0.11
C LEU A 62 -1.97 13.59 -0.11
N THR A 63 -2.76 12.70 0.44
CA THR A 63 -2.50 11.26 0.41
C THR A 63 -3.39 10.61 -0.63
N PHE A 64 -2.78 9.81 -1.49
CA PHE A 64 -3.46 9.06 -2.53
C PHE A 64 -3.33 7.58 -2.23
N PHE A 65 -4.47 6.88 -2.24
CA PHE A 65 -4.50 5.43 -2.22
C PHE A 65 -5.12 4.94 -3.50
N LYS A 66 -4.41 4.11 -4.23
CA LYS A 66 -4.85 3.57 -5.52
C LYS A 66 -4.59 2.07 -5.55
N VAL A 67 -5.56 1.31 -6.04
CA VAL A 67 -5.38 -0.12 -6.34
C VAL A 67 -5.79 -0.37 -7.77
N ASN A 68 -4.97 -1.07 -8.50
CA ASN A 68 -5.22 -1.43 -9.89
C ASN A 68 -4.89 -2.89 -10.17
N SER A 69 -5.63 -3.48 -11.08
CA SER A 69 -5.42 -4.83 -11.59
C SER A 69 -5.86 -4.91 -13.05
N LYS A 70 -5.19 -5.77 -13.82
CA LYS A 70 -5.60 -6.08 -15.19
C LYS A 70 -6.70 -7.13 -15.25
N ASN A 71 -6.68 -8.06 -14.30
CA ASN A 71 -7.50 -9.26 -14.37
C ASN A 71 -8.59 -9.30 -13.31
N LEU A 72 -8.45 -8.51 -12.24
CA LEU A 72 -9.39 -8.48 -11.12
C LEU A 72 -10.22 -7.21 -11.16
N ASN A 73 -11.53 -7.34 -11.34
CA ASN A 73 -12.42 -6.21 -11.11
C ASN A 73 -12.39 -5.83 -9.62
N ILE A 74 -11.93 -4.62 -9.31
CA ILE A 74 -11.77 -4.15 -7.95
C ILE A 74 -12.99 -3.34 -7.55
N ASP A 75 -13.79 -3.90 -6.64
CA ASP A 75 -14.97 -3.24 -6.10
C ASP A 75 -14.69 -2.48 -4.81
N GLN A 76 -13.75 -2.99 -4.01
CA GLN A 76 -13.41 -2.44 -2.72
C GLN A 76 -11.94 -2.70 -2.41
N ALA A 77 -11.26 -1.69 -1.88
CA ALA A 77 -9.92 -1.84 -1.33
C ALA A 77 -9.75 -1.03 -0.05
N ASN A 78 -8.97 -1.57 0.87
CA ASN A 78 -8.64 -0.93 2.14
C ASN A 78 -7.22 -1.30 2.56
N LEU A 79 -6.53 -0.39 3.23
CA LEU A 79 -5.23 -0.63 3.84
C LEU A 79 -5.32 -0.33 5.33
N ARG A 80 -4.93 -1.29 6.16
CA ARG A 80 -5.02 -1.23 7.61
C ARG A 80 -3.65 -1.41 8.24
N SER A 81 -3.25 -0.49 9.10
CA SER A 81 -2.13 -0.66 10.01
C SER A 81 -2.60 -1.29 11.33
N PHE A 82 -1.72 -1.43 12.31
CA PHE A 82 -2.09 -2.04 13.58
C PHE A 82 -3.02 -1.16 14.46
N SER A 83 -3.01 0.16 14.31
CA SER A 83 -3.87 1.06 15.06
C SER A 83 -4.85 1.86 14.20
N ASN A 84 -4.58 1.97 12.89
CA ASN A 84 -5.34 2.80 11.98
C ASN A 84 -5.83 2.02 10.76
N ASP A 85 -6.95 2.49 10.25
CA ASP A 85 -7.62 1.95 9.08
C ASP A 85 -7.84 3.09 8.09
N ILE A 86 -7.33 2.96 6.87
CA ILE A 86 -7.76 3.83 5.78
C ILE A 86 -9.14 3.34 5.37
N ASN A 87 -10.12 3.79 6.13
CA ASN A 87 -11.49 3.35 5.96
C ASN A 87 -12.03 3.65 4.58
N ASN A 88 -12.56 2.57 4.00
CA ASN A 88 -13.63 2.50 3.03
C ASN A 88 -13.84 3.75 2.25
N ILE A 89 -12.99 3.84 1.32
CA ILE A 89 -13.16 4.88 0.43
C ILE A 89 -13.95 4.30 -0.70
N LEU A 90 -15.15 4.79 -0.80
CA LEU A 90 -15.86 4.78 -2.06
C LEU A 90 -14.99 5.58 -3.03
N GLY A 91 -13.91 4.97 -3.47
CA GLY A 91 -13.00 5.55 -4.42
C GLY A 91 -13.68 5.65 -5.79
N VAL A 92 -13.13 6.48 -6.64
CA VAL A 92 -13.54 6.51 -8.04
C VAL A 92 -13.13 5.19 -8.67
N LYS A 93 -14.11 4.40 -9.07
CA LYS A 93 -13.88 3.19 -9.85
C LYS A 93 -13.74 3.58 -11.30
N ALA A 94 -12.75 3.04 -11.96
CA ALA A 94 -12.55 3.24 -13.40
C ALA A 94 -11.95 1.98 -14.02
N GLU A 95 -12.30 1.74 -15.27
CA GLU A 95 -11.59 0.82 -16.16
C GLU A 95 -10.85 1.66 -17.20
N ILE A 96 -9.53 1.60 -17.20
CA ILE A 96 -8.67 2.35 -18.11
C ILE A 96 -7.74 1.37 -18.80
N ASN A 97 -7.83 1.26 -20.12
CA ASN A 97 -7.01 0.36 -20.93
C ASN A 97 -7.03 -1.12 -20.47
N GLY A 98 -8.20 -1.59 -19.99
CA GLY A 98 -8.34 -2.94 -19.46
C GLY A 98 -7.79 -3.13 -18.05
N GLU A 99 -7.38 -2.07 -17.35
CA GLU A 99 -7.07 -2.10 -15.93
C GLU A 99 -8.23 -1.61 -15.08
N PHE A 100 -8.63 -2.42 -14.12
CA PHE A 100 -9.60 -2.02 -13.10
C PHE A 100 -8.89 -1.26 -11.99
N THR A 101 -9.40 -0.06 -11.69
CA THR A 101 -8.80 0.84 -10.71
C THR A 101 -9.84 1.30 -9.71
N ILE A 102 -9.46 1.34 -8.44
CA ILE A 102 -10.15 2.13 -7.40
C ILE A 102 -9.15 3.12 -6.81
N SER A 103 -9.52 4.38 -6.67
CA SER A 103 -8.63 5.40 -6.14
C SER A 103 -9.32 6.35 -5.18
N ASN A 104 -8.57 6.86 -4.22
CA ASN A 104 -9.03 7.89 -3.30
C ASN A 104 -7.95 8.92 -2.98
N ILE A 105 -8.42 10.08 -2.53
CA ILE A 105 -7.59 11.21 -2.10
C ILE A 105 -8.05 11.61 -0.71
N THR A 106 -7.14 11.56 0.25
CA THR A 106 -7.37 11.99 1.62
C THR A 106 -6.56 13.25 1.91
N LYS A 107 -7.22 14.27 2.42
CA LYS A 107 -6.56 15.46 2.98
C LYS A 107 -6.47 15.25 4.49
N ASN A 108 -5.37 14.71 4.95
CA ASN A 108 -5.20 14.46 6.38
C ASN A 108 -3.73 14.58 6.76
N ASP A 109 -3.43 15.47 7.69
CA ASP A 109 -2.10 15.66 8.24
C ASP A 109 -1.65 14.49 9.12
N ASP A 110 -2.60 13.67 9.61
CA ASP A 110 -2.32 12.53 10.49
C ASP A 110 -1.80 11.28 9.75
N MET A 111 -1.68 11.34 8.44
CA MET A 111 -1.19 10.19 7.64
C MET A 111 0.26 9.82 7.93
N THR A 112 1.04 10.71 8.55
CA THR A 112 2.42 10.42 8.94
C THR A 112 2.51 9.22 9.87
N LEU A 113 1.65 9.15 10.88
CA LEU A 113 1.61 8.02 11.82
C LEU A 113 1.23 6.72 11.09
N PHE A 114 0.27 6.77 10.20
CA PHE A 114 -0.16 5.63 9.41
C PHE A 114 0.99 5.05 8.56
N PHE A 115 1.75 5.91 7.87
CA PHE A 115 2.92 5.47 7.12
C PHE A 115 3.99 4.86 8.02
N GLN A 116 4.26 5.47 9.18
CA GLN A 116 5.21 4.92 10.15
C GLN A 116 4.78 3.53 10.62
N GLU A 117 3.52 3.34 10.94
CA GLU A 117 2.97 2.05 11.36
C GLU A 117 3.12 0.97 10.28
N ILE A 118 2.87 1.31 9.01
CA ILE A 118 3.07 0.38 7.89
C ILE A 118 4.54 0.00 7.73
N LEU A 119 5.44 0.97 7.91
CA LEU A 119 6.87 0.74 7.73
C LEU A 119 7.47 -0.17 8.81
N ILE A 120 6.96 -0.13 10.03
CA ILE A 120 7.55 -0.83 11.18
C ILE A 120 6.76 -2.03 11.68
N GLY A 121 5.45 -2.04 11.47
CA GLY A 121 4.54 -3.07 11.97
C GLY A 121 3.94 -3.95 10.89
N ASN A 122 3.17 -4.94 11.31
CA ASN A 122 2.34 -5.70 10.39
C ASN A 122 1.16 -4.85 9.95
N SER A 123 0.82 -4.97 8.68
CA SER A 123 -0.35 -4.31 8.11
C SER A 123 -1.11 -5.26 7.20
N ASN A 124 -2.31 -4.88 6.79
CA ASN A 124 -3.18 -5.69 5.96
C ASN A 124 -3.72 -4.86 4.80
N LEU A 125 -3.53 -5.36 3.60
CA LEU A 125 -4.20 -4.86 2.41
C LEU A 125 -5.42 -5.74 2.15
N ILE A 126 -6.59 -5.15 2.08
CA ILE A 126 -7.86 -5.84 1.85
C ILE A 126 -8.36 -5.44 0.47
N VAL A 127 -8.53 -6.42 -0.42
CA VAL A 127 -9.05 -6.20 -1.78
C VAL A 127 -10.24 -7.13 -1.99
N ASN A 128 -11.40 -6.58 -2.32
CA ASN A 128 -12.66 -7.34 -2.48
C ASN A 128 -12.96 -8.28 -1.30
N GLY A 129 -12.68 -7.83 -0.07
CA GLY A 129 -12.87 -8.62 1.16
C GLY A 129 -11.79 -9.66 1.44
N LYS A 130 -10.85 -9.89 0.52
CA LYS A 130 -9.72 -10.79 0.73
C LYS A 130 -8.56 -10.05 1.40
N ASN A 131 -8.02 -10.65 2.46
CA ASN A 131 -6.96 -10.07 3.26
C ASN A 131 -5.57 -10.55 2.79
N TYR A 132 -4.65 -9.60 2.63
CA TYR A 132 -3.25 -9.83 2.26
C TYR A 132 -2.37 -9.21 3.34
N GLU A 133 -1.72 -10.06 4.13
CA GLU A 133 -0.83 -9.63 5.18
C GLU A 133 0.47 -9.03 4.60
N ILE A 134 0.84 -7.87 5.09
CA ILE A 134 2.11 -7.21 4.84
C ILE A 134 2.92 -7.35 6.12
N LYS A 135 3.94 -8.19 6.10
CA LYS A 135 4.79 -8.44 7.28
C LYS A 135 5.74 -7.27 7.49
N GLY A 136 5.71 -6.73 8.68
CA GLY A 136 6.68 -5.73 9.12
C GLY A 136 7.85 -6.33 9.90
N PRO A 137 8.92 -5.58 10.13
CA PRO A 137 9.18 -4.31 9.45
C PRO A 137 9.43 -4.48 7.95
N VAL A 138 9.00 -3.51 7.17
CA VAL A 138 9.29 -3.45 5.73
C VAL A 138 10.81 -3.39 5.52
N ASP A 139 11.28 -3.88 4.38
CA ASP A 139 12.71 -3.87 4.03
C ASP A 139 13.40 -2.53 4.32
N SER A 140 14.62 -2.58 4.88
CA SER A 140 15.33 -1.39 5.33
C SER A 140 15.63 -0.39 4.20
N LYS A 141 15.89 -0.89 2.98
CA LYS A 141 16.11 -0.04 1.82
C LYS A 141 14.84 0.73 1.48
N VAL A 142 13.69 0.07 1.43
CA VAL A 142 12.39 0.70 1.15
C VAL A 142 12.06 1.76 2.21
N ARG A 143 12.30 1.46 3.48
CA ARG A 143 12.09 2.42 4.57
C ARG A 143 12.97 3.67 4.42
N LEU A 144 14.26 3.49 4.15
CA LEU A 144 15.20 4.59 3.97
C LEU A 144 14.84 5.43 2.74
N GLU A 145 14.53 4.81 1.61
CA GLU A 145 14.12 5.52 0.40
C GLU A 145 12.87 6.37 0.61
N TYR A 146 11.86 5.82 1.32
CA TYR A 146 10.67 6.58 1.68
C TYR A 146 10.98 7.77 2.60
N LEU A 147 11.78 7.56 3.65
CA LEU A 147 12.14 8.61 4.61
C LEU A 147 12.99 9.72 3.96
N PHE A 148 13.92 9.38 3.09
CA PHE A 148 14.69 10.40 2.34
C PHE A 148 13.80 11.17 1.38
N CYS A 149 12.93 10.49 0.65
CA CYS A 149 11.99 11.13 -0.27
C CYS A 149 11.10 12.14 0.46
N THR A 150 10.46 11.75 1.55
CA THR A 150 9.59 12.63 2.32
C THR A 150 10.39 13.73 3.03
N GLY A 151 11.57 13.42 3.55
CA GLY A 151 12.47 14.42 4.14
C GLY A 151 12.82 15.53 3.17
N GLU A 152 13.24 15.19 1.96
CA GLU A 152 13.58 16.16 0.91
C GLU A 152 12.35 16.95 0.41
N MET A 153 11.18 16.28 0.27
CA MET A 153 9.94 16.89 -0.16
C MET A 153 9.51 18.04 0.77
N PHE A 154 9.72 17.90 2.08
CA PHE A 154 9.29 18.87 3.09
C PHE A 154 10.40 19.82 3.55
N LEU A 155 11.61 19.70 3.01
CA LEU A 155 12.65 20.70 3.27
C LEU A 155 12.20 22.09 2.77
N PRO A 156 12.42 23.14 3.56
CA PRO A 156 12.17 24.50 3.09
C PRO A 156 13.08 24.80 1.89
N ASN A 157 12.52 25.40 0.86
CA ASN A 157 13.30 25.92 -0.27
C ASN A 157 14.21 27.03 0.25
N TYR A 158 15.44 26.70 0.58
CA TYR A 158 16.46 27.74 0.77
C TYR A 158 16.79 28.27 -0.62
N GLU A 159 16.25 29.44 -0.96
CA GLU A 159 16.71 30.18 -2.13
C GLU A 159 18.22 30.35 -1.98
N LYS A 160 18.98 29.81 -2.91
CA LYS A 160 20.39 30.08 -3.02
C LYS A 160 20.50 31.57 -3.33
N LYS A 161 20.83 32.37 -2.30
CA LYS A 161 21.21 33.77 -2.50
C LYS A 161 22.52 33.86 -3.29
#